data_e443730dfba7bb026f7156a9d6e1f81c
#
_entry.id   e443730dfba7bb026f7156a9d6e1f81c
#
_cell.length_a   1.000
_cell.length_b   1.000
_cell.length_c   1.000
_cell.angle_alpha   90.00
_cell.angle_beta   90.00
_cell.angle_gamma   90.00
#
_symmetry.space_group_name_H-M   'P 1'
#
loop_
_entity.id
_entity.type
_entity.pdbx_description
1 polymer ?
#
loop_
_entity_poly.entity_id
_entity_poly.type
_entity_poly.pdbx_seq_one_letter_code
_entity_poly.pdbx_strand_id
1 'polypeptide(L)'
;MDFVAIDVETANSARASICQIGVARYAGGVLTDEWVSYIDPEGEFGVWQVGVHGIQASTVEGSPIYSDVVDKLYTFLDDSIVVSHSPFDQQAITKSAVRYGVRPPRAQWVDSIVVAKRTWPEHANRGYKLDQMCDQLDYEFEHHDALEDAKAAGHVAISAVKYSGNSLSKWIGGSWA
;
A
#
# COMPACT_ATOMS: atom_id res chain seq x y z
N MET A 1 -10.73 8.71 -12.98
CA MET A 1 -9.78 7.66 -12.53
C MET A 1 -10.10 7.37 -11.08
N ASP A 2 -10.65 6.19 -10.83
CA ASP A 2 -11.14 5.78 -9.51
C ASP A 2 -10.32 4.57 -9.07
N PHE A 3 -9.74 4.63 -7.87
CA PHE A 3 -8.89 3.59 -7.32
C PHE A 3 -8.71 3.79 -5.81
N VAL A 4 -8.12 2.80 -5.15
CA VAL A 4 -7.67 2.87 -3.76
C VAL A 4 -6.16 2.68 -3.73
N ALA A 5 -5.43 3.51 -3.02
CA ALA A 5 -4.03 3.26 -2.68
C ALA A 5 -3.95 2.64 -1.29
N ILE A 6 -3.01 1.73 -1.09
CA ILE A 6 -2.79 1.03 0.19
C ILE A 6 -1.31 0.86 0.45
N ASP A 7 -0.95 0.95 1.71
CA ASP A 7 0.32 0.52 2.26
C ASP A 7 0.11 -0.16 3.61
N VAL A 8 1.02 -1.07 4.00
CA VAL A 8 0.98 -1.75 5.29
C VAL A 8 2.37 -1.86 5.90
N GLU A 9 2.44 -1.65 7.21
CA GLU A 9 3.63 -1.96 8.00
C GLU A 9 3.48 -3.33 8.67
N THR A 10 4.59 -4.07 8.78
CA THR A 10 4.61 -5.40 9.41
C THR A 10 5.53 -5.42 10.63
N ALA A 11 5.07 -6.07 11.70
CA ALA A 11 5.81 -6.17 12.96
C ALA A 11 7.12 -6.96 12.84
N ASN A 12 7.19 -7.91 11.89
CA ASN A 12 8.36 -8.77 11.66
C ASN A 12 8.42 -9.26 10.20
N SER A 13 9.32 -10.17 9.87
CA SER A 13 9.51 -10.68 8.51
C SER A 13 8.36 -11.53 7.96
N ALA A 14 7.42 -11.96 8.81
CA ALA A 14 6.22 -12.65 8.36
C ALA A 14 5.24 -11.65 7.74
N ARG A 15 4.87 -11.85 6.46
CA ARG A 15 3.91 -10.98 5.76
C ARG A 15 2.56 -10.82 6.48
N ALA A 16 2.14 -11.83 7.24
CA ALA A 16 0.88 -11.82 8.00
C ALA A 16 0.99 -11.14 9.38
N SER A 17 2.07 -10.40 9.65
CA SER A 17 2.27 -9.67 10.91
C SER A 17 1.97 -8.18 10.77
N ILE A 18 0.90 -7.84 10.04
CA ILE A 18 0.51 -6.43 9.82
C ILE A 18 0.33 -5.73 11.17
N CYS A 19 0.98 -4.56 11.33
CA CYS A 19 0.87 -3.72 12.53
C CYS A 19 0.34 -2.30 12.25
N GLN A 20 0.28 -1.88 10.98
CA GLN A 20 -0.44 -0.69 10.55
C GLN A 20 -0.99 -0.90 9.15
N ILE A 21 -2.16 -0.33 8.85
CA ILE A 21 -2.77 -0.30 7.52
C ILE A 21 -3.16 1.14 7.22
N GLY A 22 -2.74 1.66 6.07
CA GLY A 22 -3.17 2.93 5.54
C GLY A 22 -3.85 2.75 4.19
N VAL A 23 -5.02 3.35 3.98
CA VAL A 23 -5.72 3.35 2.69
C VAL A 23 -6.22 4.74 2.34
N ALA A 24 -6.14 5.07 1.06
CA ALA A 24 -6.59 6.34 0.50
C ALA A 24 -7.42 6.07 -0.77
N ARG A 25 -8.68 6.53 -0.80
CA ARG A 25 -9.59 6.38 -1.93
C ARG A 25 -9.58 7.60 -2.81
N TYR A 26 -9.49 7.40 -4.10
CA TYR A 26 -9.51 8.44 -5.11
C TYR A 26 -10.70 8.27 -6.05
N ALA A 27 -11.41 9.38 -6.32
CA ALA A 27 -12.43 9.47 -7.35
C ALA A 27 -12.07 10.62 -8.33
N GLY A 28 -12.08 10.35 -9.62
CA GLY A 28 -11.61 11.31 -10.61
C GLY A 28 -10.12 11.69 -10.47
N GLY A 29 -9.33 10.95 -9.69
CA GLY A 29 -7.94 11.28 -9.34
C GLY A 29 -7.81 12.28 -8.18
N VAL A 30 -8.89 12.55 -7.45
CA VAL A 30 -8.91 13.38 -6.24
C VAL A 30 -9.16 12.50 -5.03
N LEU A 31 -8.43 12.74 -3.94
CA LEU A 31 -8.63 12.05 -2.65
C LEU A 31 -10.03 12.36 -2.12
N THR A 32 -10.81 11.33 -1.82
CA THR A 32 -12.21 11.46 -1.36
C THR A 32 -12.48 10.80 -0.02
N ASP A 33 -11.68 9.81 0.37
CA ASP A 33 -11.82 9.10 1.65
C ASP A 33 -10.47 8.50 2.03
N GLU A 34 -10.20 8.38 3.34
CA GLU A 34 -8.99 7.77 3.85
C GLU A 34 -9.26 7.07 5.18
N TRP A 35 -8.44 6.06 5.48
CA TRP A 35 -8.49 5.36 6.75
C TRP A 35 -7.12 4.83 7.11
N VAL A 36 -6.76 4.95 8.39
CA VAL A 36 -5.56 4.35 8.97
C VAL A 36 -5.92 3.64 10.27
N SER A 37 -5.27 2.53 10.54
CA SER A 37 -5.40 1.81 11.81
C SER A 37 -4.11 1.11 12.20
N TYR A 38 -3.74 1.21 13.47
CA TYR A 38 -2.85 0.24 14.06
C TYR A 38 -3.57 -1.09 14.20
N ILE A 39 -2.80 -2.18 14.10
CA ILE A 39 -3.29 -3.56 14.19
C ILE A 39 -2.40 -4.29 15.19
N ASP A 40 -3.01 -4.99 16.14
CA ASP A 40 -2.28 -5.94 16.96
C ASP A 40 -1.94 -7.18 16.10
N PRO A 41 -0.66 -7.42 15.79
CA PRO A 41 -0.25 -8.57 14.97
C PRO A 41 -0.32 -9.90 15.73
N GLU A 42 -0.66 -9.89 17.03
CA GLU A 42 -0.60 -11.06 17.93
C GLU A 42 0.74 -11.81 17.81
N GLY A 43 1.84 -11.05 17.84
CA GLY A 43 3.17 -11.59 17.61
C GLY A 43 4.29 -10.65 18.00
N GLU A 44 5.52 -11.16 17.89
CA GLU A 44 6.72 -10.42 18.24
C GLU A 44 7.06 -9.34 17.19
N PHE A 45 7.69 -8.26 17.67
CA PHE A 45 8.22 -7.19 16.82
C PHE A 45 9.71 -7.42 16.58
N GLY A 46 10.09 -7.42 15.30
CA GLY A 46 11.49 -7.54 14.87
C GLY A 46 12.22 -6.20 14.99
N VAL A 47 13.44 -6.22 15.53
CA VAL A 47 14.26 -5.01 15.74
C VAL A 47 14.46 -4.24 14.44
N TRP A 48 14.59 -4.93 13.31
CA TRP A 48 14.81 -4.28 12.02
C TRP A 48 13.55 -3.51 11.57
N GLN A 49 12.37 -4.12 11.66
CA GLN A 49 11.11 -3.50 11.27
C GLN A 49 10.80 -2.29 12.15
N VAL A 50 10.95 -2.45 13.47
CA VAL A 50 10.83 -1.32 14.43
C VAL A 50 11.80 -0.18 14.07
N GLY A 51 13.03 -0.52 13.67
CA GLY A 51 14.02 0.47 13.23
C GLY A 51 13.62 1.21 11.95
N VAL A 52 12.74 0.65 11.13
CA VAL A 52 12.25 1.26 9.88
C VAL A 52 11.06 2.18 10.15
N HIS A 53 9.99 1.67 10.76
CA HIS A 53 8.72 2.41 10.92
C HIS A 53 8.44 2.91 12.35
N GLY A 54 9.27 2.55 13.33
CA GLY A 54 9.12 3.02 14.72
C GLY A 54 7.99 2.38 15.52
N ILE A 55 7.10 1.59 14.90
CA ILE A 55 5.97 0.97 15.58
C ILE A 55 6.46 -0.19 16.46
N GLN A 56 6.08 -0.17 17.74
CA GLN A 56 6.47 -1.15 18.75
C GLN A 56 5.24 -1.86 19.31
N ALA A 57 5.44 -2.94 20.08
CA ALA A 57 4.35 -3.65 20.74
C ALA A 57 3.48 -2.72 21.61
N SER A 58 4.11 -1.76 22.31
CA SER A 58 3.39 -0.75 23.10
C SER A 58 2.56 0.22 22.26
N THR A 59 2.92 0.44 20.99
CA THR A 59 2.17 1.32 20.07
C THR A 59 0.83 0.69 19.68
N VAL A 60 0.79 -0.62 19.54
CA VAL A 60 -0.40 -1.36 19.09
C VAL A 60 -1.19 -1.99 20.25
N GLU A 61 -0.77 -1.74 21.48
CA GLU A 61 -1.47 -2.26 22.67
C GLU A 61 -2.92 -1.75 22.71
N GLY A 62 -3.88 -2.67 22.74
CA GLY A 62 -5.31 -2.37 22.69
C GLY A 62 -5.86 -2.05 21.28
N SER A 63 -5.02 -2.12 20.26
CA SER A 63 -5.48 -2.02 18.87
C SER A 63 -6.27 -3.28 18.46
N PRO A 64 -7.17 -3.17 17.46
CA PRO A 64 -7.87 -4.33 16.93
C PRO A 64 -6.89 -5.31 16.27
N ILE A 65 -7.24 -6.60 16.22
CA ILE A 65 -6.57 -7.59 15.37
C ILE A 65 -7.08 -7.48 13.92
N TYR A 66 -6.39 -8.11 12.98
CA TYR A 66 -6.74 -8.01 11.55
C TYR A 66 -8.20 -8.39 11.24
N SER A 67 -8.73 -9.45 11.88
CA SER A 67 -10.11 -9.89 11.66
C SER A 67 -11.16 -8.85 12.09
N ASP A 68 -10.85 -8.01 13.07
CA ASP A 68 -11.79 -7.01 13.59
C ASP A 68 -11.97 -5.82 12.63
N VAL A 69 -10.97 -5.57 11.77
CA VAL A 69 -10.98 -4.44 10.83
C VAL A 69 -11.29 -4.85 9.40
N VAL A 70 -11.40 -6.15 9.12
CA VAL A 70 -11.54 -6.68 7.76
C VAL A 70 -12.78 -6.14 7.03
N ASP A 71 -13.89 -5.99 7.72
CA ASP A 71 -15.12 -5.46 7.12
C ASP A 71 -14.94 -4.01 6.68
N LYS A 72 -14.33 -3.17 7.54
CA LYS A 72 -14.01 -1.78 7.19
C LYS A 72 -13.01 -1.71 6.05
N LEU A 73 -11.91 -2.47 6.12
CA LEU A 73 -10.90 -2.54 5.08
C LEU A 73 -11.50 -2.92 3.72
N TYR A 74 -12.39 -3.93 3.71
CA TYR A 74 -12.98 -4.43 2.46
C TYR A 74 -14.01 -3.48 1.87
N THR A 75 -14.56 -2.51 2.63
CA THR A 75 -15.34 -1.42 2.01
C THR A 75 -14.48 -0.56 1.08
N PHE A 76 -13.16 -0.52 1.28
CA PHE A 76 -12.23 0.15 0.37
C PHE A 76 -11.78 -0.77 -0.78
N LEU A 77 -11.39 -2.01 -0.46
CA LEU A 77 -10.65 -2.87 -1.40
C LEU A 77 -11.53 -3.65 -2.36
N ASP A 78 -12.70 -4.14 -1.89
CA ASP A 78 -13.56 -5.01 -2.71
C ASP A 78 -14.04 -4.27 -3.96
N ASP A 79 -13.95 -5.00 -5.07
CA ASP A 79 -14.36 -4.57 -6.41
C ASP A 79 -13.65 -3.27 -6.90
N SER A 80 -12.50 -2.93 -6.28
CA SER A 80 -11.69 -1.75 -6.61
C SER A 80 -10.41 -2.11 -7.37
N ILE A 81 -9.86 -1.15 -8.12
CA ILE A 81 -8.45 -1.16 -8.51
C ILE A 81 -7.67 -0.69 -7.28
N VAL A 82 -6.72 -1.52 -6.83
CA VAL A 82 -5.89 -1.24 -5.65
C VAL A 82 -4.45 -1.06 -6.07
N VAL A 83 -3.88 0.10 -5.75
CA VAL A 83 -2.50 0.47 -6.02
C VAL A 83 -1.67 0.30 -4.75
N SER A 84 -0.56 -0.41 -4.85
CA SER A 84 0.49 -0.46 -3.82
C SER A 84 1.86 -0.22 -4.44
N HIS A 85 2.86 0.13 -3.63
CA HIS A 85 4.21 0.38 -4.14
C HIS A 85 5.09 -0.86 -4.00
N SER A 86 4.64 -1.96 -4.49
CA SER A 86 5.23 -3.29 -4.69
C SER A 86 4.18 -4.39 -4.47
N PRO A 87 4.50 -5.67 -4.72
CA PRO A 87 3.61 -6.79 -4.36
C PRO A 87 3.54 -7.09 -2.85
N PHE A 88 4.30 -6.35 -2.02
CA PHE A 88 4.39 -6.61 -0.59
C PHE A 88 3.04 -6.55 0.10
N ASP A 89 2.32 -5.45 -0.10
CA ASP A 89 1.04 -5.15 0.55
C ASP A 89 -0.04 -6.16 0.15
N GLN A 90 -0.15 -6.46 -1.14
CA GLN A 90 -1.03 -7.52 -1.62
C GLN A 90 -0.76 -8.85 -0.93
N GLN A 91 0.52 -9.22 -0.79
CA GLN A 91 0.92 -10.46 -0.12
C GLN A 91 0.60 -10.42 1.38
N ALA A 92 0.84 -9.29 2.05
CA ALA A 92 0.58 -9.11 3.48
C ALA A 92 -0.93 -9.23 3.76
N ILE A 93 -1.76 -8.52 3.02
CA ILE A 93 -3.24 -8.59 3.12
C ILE A 93 -3.74 -10.02 2.85
N THR A 94 -3.26 -10.66 1.77
CA THR A 94 -3.69 -12.02 1.43
C THR A 94 -3.30 -13.04 2.50
N LYS A 95 -2.05 -12.96 3.02
CA LYS A 95 -1.57 -13.88 4.05
C LYS A 95 -2.22 -13.63 5.40
N SER A 96 -2.53 -12.38 5.75
CA SER A 96 -3.30 -12.06 6.95
C SER A 96 -4.73 -12.59 6.84
N ALA A 97 -5.39 -12.45 5.69
CA ALA A 97 -6.71 -13.03 5.47
C ALA A 97 -6.69 -14.55 5.70
N VAL A 98 -5.70 -15.26 5.15
CA VAL A 98 -5.53 -16.71 5.37
C VAL A 98 -5.29 -17.03 6.85
N ARG A 99 -4.39 -16.28 7.53
CA ARG A 99 -4.08 -16.49 8.96
C ARG A 99 -5.31 -16.38 9.85
N TYR A 100 -6.18 -15.42 9.56
CA TYR A 100 -7.38 -15.15 10.36
C TYR A 100 -8.64 -15.85 9.83
N GLY A 101 -8.50 -16.75 8.84
CA GLY A 101 -9.62 -17.56 8.33
C GLY A 101 -10.69 -16.73 7.60
N VAL A 102 -10.33 -15.55 7.10
CA VAL A 102 -11.23 -14.71 6.28
C VAL A 102 -10.84 -14.81 4.80
N ARG A 103 -11.77 -14.51 3.90
CA ARG A 103 -11.45 -14.51 2.47
C ARG A 103 -10.50 -13.37 2.12
N PRO A 104 -9.62 -13.50 1.12
CA PRO A 104 -8.93 -12.35 0.56
C PRO A 104 -9.91 -11.34 -0.08
N PRO A 105 -9.52 -10.04 -0.19
CA PRO A 105 -10.35 -9.05 -0.86
C PRO A 105 -10.48 -9.36 -2.36
N ARG A 106 -11.64 -9.00 -2.94
CA ARG A 106 -11.87 -9.05 -4.39
C ARG A 106 -11.36 -7.77 -5.03
N ALA A 107 -10.05 -7.67 -5.20
CA ALA A 107 -9.37 -6.47 -5.68
C ALA A 107 -8.57 -6.75 -6.96
N GLN A 108 -8.43 -5.72 -7.80
CA GLN A 108 -7.58 -5.73 -8.98
C GLN A 108 -6.30 -4.95 -8.66
N TRP A 109 -5.17 -5.64 -8.52
CA TRP A 109 -3.94 -5.05 -8.02
C TRP A 109 -3.09 -4.42 -9.13
N VAL A 110 -2.53 -3.27 -8.80
CA VAL A 110 -1.57 -2.51 -9.63
C VAL A 110 -0.34 -2.20 -8.80
N ASP A 111 0.83 -2.62 -9.26
CA ASP A 111 2.13 -2.30 -8.68
C ASP A 111 2.64 -0.98 -9.29
N SER A 112 2.73 0.06 -8.47
CA SER A 112 3.18 1.39 -8.93
C SER A 112 4.65 1.44 -9.31
N ILE A 113 5.51 0.50 -8.85
CA ILE A 113 6.88 0.34 -9.36
C ILE A 113 6.86 -0.08 -10.82
N VAL A 114 6.00 -1.04 -11.17
CA VAL A 114 5.85 -1.49 -12.57
C VAL A 114 5.31 -0.36 -13.44
N VAL A 115 4.33 0.37 -12.92
CA VAL A 115 3.78 1.56 -13.60
C VAL A 115 4.87 2.60 -13.83
N ALA A 116 5.64 2.94 -12.80
CA ALA A 116 6.71 3.92 -12.88
C ALA A 116 7.81 3.52 -13.88
N LYS A 117 8.28 2.28 -13.83
CA LYS A 117 9.30 1.76 -14.76
C LYS A 117 8.87 1.81 -16.23
N ARG A 118 7.58 1.60 -16.49
CA ARG A 118 7.04 1.65 -17.85
C ARG A 118 6.76 3.07 -18.31
N THR A 119 6.47 3.96 -17.40
CA THR A 119 6.14 5.36 -17.68
C THR A 119 7.41 6.20 -17.86
N TRP A 120 8.41 5.99 -17.00
CA TRP A 120 9.66 6.76 -16.96
C TRP A 120 10.89 5.85 -16.99
N PRO A 121 11.14 5.10 -18.09
CA PRO A 121 12.31 4.22 -18.18
C PRO A 121 13.64 4.97 -18.04
N GLU A 122 13.67 6.27 -18.33
CA GLU A 122 14.82 7.16 -18.16
C GLU A 122 15.22 7.35 -16.67
N HIS A 123 14.31 7.08 -15.73
CA HIS A 123 14.61 7.17 -14.30
C HIS A 123 15.36 5.94 -13.74
N ALA A 124 15.70 4.96 -14.58
CA ALA A 124 16.36 3.72 -14.13
C ALA A 124 17.61 3.96 -13.28
N ASN A 125 18.41 5.00 -13.59
CA ASN A 125 19.60 5.35 -12.84
C ASN A 125 19.33 6.10 -11.51
N ARG A 126 18.12 6.61 -11.31
CA ARG A 126 17.67 7.33 -10.11
C ARG A 126 16.90 6.42 -9.15
N GLY A 127 16.45 5.27 -9.63
CA GLY A 127 15.67 4.27 -8.88
C GLY A 127 14.17 4.52 -8.89
N TYR A 128 13.45 3.50 -8.42
CA TYR A 128 11.97 3.44 -8.41
C TYR A 128 11.41 3.08 -7.03
N LYS A 129 12.18 3.24 -5.95
CA LYS A 129 11.62 3.17 -4.60
C LYS A 129 10.66 4.34 -4.39
N LEU A 130 9.77 4.22 -3.41
CA LEU A 130 8.73 5.22 -3.19
C LEU A 130 9.31 6.62 -2.93
N ASP A 131 10.27 6.71 -2.00
CA ASP A 131 11.04 7.94 -1.71
C ASP A 131 11.66 8.55 -2.97
N GLN A 132 12.38 7.72 -3.75
CA GLN A 132 13.03 8.14 -4.98
C GLN A 132 12.03 8.62 -6.04
N MET A 133 10.88 7.97 -6.16
CA MET A 133 9.83 8.40 -7.09
C MET A 133 9.18 9.70 -6.65
N CYS A 134 8.92 9.87 -5.36
CA CYS A 134 8.37 11.10 -4.81
C CYS A 134 9.31 12.29 -5.00
N ASP A 135 10.60 12.12 -4.73
CA ASP A 135 11.62 13.13 -5.04
C ASP A 135 11.63 13.52 -6.53
N GLN A 136 11.44 12.56 -7.44
CA GLN A 136 11.43 12.79 -8.87
C GLN A 136 10.15 13.46 -9.38
N LEU A 137 9.08 13.39 -8.59
CA LEU A 137 7.75 13.93 -8.89
C LEU A 137 7.40 15.17 -8.04
N ASP A 138 8.38 15.71 -7.29
CA ASP A 138 8.22 16.86 -6.41
C ASP A 138 7.07 16.67 -5.40
N TYR A 139 6.99 15.47 -4.78
CA TYR A 139 6.00 15.13 -3.78
C TYR A 139 6.65 14.85 -2.43
N GLU A 140 6.35 15.67 -1.43
CA GLU A 140 6.81 15.51 -0.05
C GLU A 140 5.79 14.72 0.78
N PHE A 141 6.27 13.78 1.62
CA PHE A 141 5.44 12.96 2.52
C PHE A 141 6.27 12.46 3.71
N GLU A 142 5.60 12.04 4.77
CA GLU A 142 6.22 11.41 5.94
C GLU A 142 6.39 9.90 5.69
N HIS A 143 7.61 9.49 5.35
CA HIS A 143 7.91 8.11 4.99
C HIS A 143 7.82 7.18 6.20
N HIS A 144 7.31 5.95 5.99
CA HIS A 144 7.03 4.92 7.00
C HIS A 144 5.83 5.20 7.92
N ASP A 145 4.91 6.07 7.51
CA ASP A 145 3.51 6.09 7.94
C ASP A 145 2.67 5.46 6.84
N ALA A 146 1.95 4.37 7.14
CA ALA A 146 1.25 3.61 6.11
C ALA A 146 0.21 4.44 5.32
N LEU A 147 -0.41 5.47 5.92
CA LEU A 147 -1.35 6.32 5.19
C LEU A 147 -0.62 7.27 4.24
N GLU A 148 0.48 7.86 4.70
CA GLU A 148 1.27 8.76 3.86
C GLU A 148 1.97 8.00 2.72
N ASP A 149 2.49 6.78 2.99
CA ASP A 149 3.05 5.90 1.96
C ASP A 149 1.98 5.46 0.95
N ALA A 150 0.75 5.16 1.38
CA ALA A 150 -0.38 4.90 0.48
C ALA A 150 -0.71 6.11 -0.40
N LYS A 151 -0.76 7.32 0.17
CA LYS A 151 -0.98 8.57 -0.60
C LYS A 151 0.14 8.81 -1.61
N ALA A 152 1.40 8.57 -1.22
CA ALA A 152 2.56 8.68 -2.09
C ALA A 152 2.47 7.69 -3.27
N ALA A 153 2.12 6.42 -3.03
CA ALA A 153 1.88 5.43 -4.08
C ALA A 153 0.74 5.85 -5.02
N GLY A 154 -0.33 6.43 -4.45
CA GLY A 154 -1.43 7.03 -5.21
C GLY A 154 -0.97 8.19 -6.09
N HIS A 155 -0.10 9.07 -5.59
CA HIS A 155 0.49 10.18 -6.34
C HIS A 155 1.33 9.69 -7.53
N VAL A 156 2.16 8.67 -7.33
CA VAL A 156 2.94 8.03 -8.42
C VAL A 156 1.99 7.51 -9.51
N ALA A 157 0.93 6.82 -9.14
CA ALA A 157 -0.06 6.28 -10.09
C ALA A 157 -0.80 7.40 -10.87
N ILE A 158 -1.24 8.46 -10.19
CA ILE A 158 -1.89 9.63 -10.81
C ILE A 158 -0.95 10.33 -11.79
N SER A 159 0.29 10.55 -11.39
CA SER A 159 1.31 11.18 -12.23
C SER A 159 1.61 10.37 -13.47
N ALA A 160 1.69 9.03 -13.33
CA ALA A 160 1.90 8.14 -14.46
C ALA A 160 0.73 8.14 -15.46
N VAL A 161 -0.51 8.16 -14.97
CA VAL A 161 -1.70 8.27 -15.84
C VAL A 161 -1.72 9.61 -16.57
N LYS A 162 -1.43 10.70 -15.88
CA LYS A 162 -1.37 12.06 -16.49
C LYS A 162 -0.27 12.15 -17.57
N TYR A 163 0.91 11.60 -17.27
CA TYR A 163 2.07 11.65 -18.19
C TYR A 163 1.87 10.77 -19.43
N SER A 164 1.43 9.52 -19.23
CA SER A 164 1.33 8.52 -20.30
C SER A 164 0.02 8.55 -21.08
N GLY A 165 -1.04 9.14 -20.53
CA GLY A 165 -2.41 9.07 -21.06
C GLY A 165 -3.05 7.69 -20.94
N ASN A 166 -2.40 6.71 -20.29
CA ASN A 166 -2.93 5.36 -20.11
C ASN A 166 -3.84 5.30 -18.87
N SER A 167 -4.88 4.46 -18.90
CA SER A 167 -5.67 4.17 -17.69
C SER A 167 -4.96 3.18 -16.79
N LEU A 168 -5.27 3.20 -15.46
CA LEU A 168 -4.74 2.23 -14.50
C LEU A 168 -5.07 0.78 -14.87
N SER A 169 -6.23 0.54 -15.48
CA SER A 169 -6.63 -0.80 -15.92
C SER A 169 -5.63 -1.48 -16.86
N LYS A 170 -4.82 -0.69 -17.59
CA LYS A 170 -3.76 -1.23 -18.46
C LYS A 170 -2.65 -1.94 -17.71
N TRP A 171 -2.47 -1.64 -16.42
CA TRP A 171 -1.41 -2.20 -15.59
C TRP A 171 -1.90 -3.24 -14.58
N ILE A 172 -3.20 -3.58 -14.58
CA ILE A 172 -3.75 -4.62 -13.71
C ILE A 172 -3.06 -5.95 -13.99
N GLY A 173 -2.62 -6.62 -12.92
CA GLY A 173 -1.96 -7.93 -13.01
C GLY A 173 -0.61 -7.90 -13.75
N GLY A 174 -0.01 -6.75 -13.92
CA GLY A 174 1.29 -6.59 -14.57
C GLY A 174 2.37 -7.36 -13.81
N SER A 175 2.59 -8.62 -14.22
CA SER A 175 3.74 -9.39 -13.80
C SER A 175 5.01 -8.84 -14.48
N TRP A 176 6.13 -8.97 -13.80
CA TRP A 176 7.46 -8.79 -14.36
C TRP A 176 7.64 -9.76 -15.53
N ALA A 177 7.50 -9.30 -16.75
CA ALA A 177 7.97 -9.97 -17.96
C ALA A 177 9.17 -9.19 -18.51
#